data_5034860ecd0827620fe3a085fb0c51bd
#
_entry.id   5034860ecd0827620fe3a085fb0c51bd
#
_cell.length_a   1.000
_cell.length_b   1.000
_cell.length_c   1.000
_cell.angle_alpha   90.00
_cell.angle_beta   90.00
_cell.angle_gamma   90.00
#
_symmetry.space_group_name_H-M   'P 1'
#
loop_
_entity.id
_entity.type
_entity.pdbx_description
1 polymer ?
#
loop_
_entity_poly.entity_id
_entity_poly.type
_entity_poly.pdbx_seq_one_letter_code
_entity_poly.pdbx_strand_id
1 'polypeptide(L)'
;MKFGLHYQLPCSSSQSPVQRYRDTLDQAAHAESLGFESVWPVEQHFNPNLSISPSPLLMLAALAERTRTLRLGIAIVLLPLSHPVRVAEEIATLDVISNGRVEFGIGRGSIPTHFKGFGLDQAESRERMLESLEMILRAWSSERLSFRGKFFSVENLSVVPKPVQQPHPPVRIAANSADTFELAGRMGYPIFVAAQVNPFRKIRELLPLYREARAAAGHPAQGGEEVTLLTPLYVGESPAQVRQDLEPSIRHFLEAVTTIYASAGPLPEGRLRDVLERVRRMTYEQMCEVMAIFDTPDACVERLKRFEQEFGMGRVIGWFNPGGMVPHERVMHSMELFAAKVMPHFAK
;
A
#
# COMPACT_ATOMS: atom_id res chain seq x y z
N MET A 1 -4.97 13.96 11.69
CA MET A 1 -4.47 13.06 10.63
C MET A 1 -3.98 11.77 11.28
N LYS A 2 -4.22 10.60 10.64
CA LYS A 2 -3.77 9.29 11.11
C LYS A 2 -2.50 8.87 10.40
N PHE A 3 -1.62 8.14 11.09
CA PHE A 3 -0.34 7.70 10.53
C PHE A 3 -0.20 6.19 10.60
N GLY A 4 0.26 5.60 9.51
CA GLY A 4 0.57 4.18 9.40
C GLY A 4 1.92 3.93 8.78
N LEU A 5 2.36 2.67 8.77
CA LEU A 5 3.61 2.23 8.18
C LEU A 5 3.36 1.38 6.95
N HIS A 6 4.05 1.66 5.86
CA HIS A 6 4.12 0.79 4.70
C HIS A 6 5.37 -0.07 4.75
N TYR A 7 5.20 -1.36 4.47
CA TYR A 7 6.31 -2.29 4.35
C TYR A 7 6.36 -2.93 2.97
N GLN A 8 7.35 -2.53 2.24
CA GLN A 8 7.92 -3.26 1.11
C GLN A 8 9.24 -3.85 1.62
N LEU A 9 9.48 -5.14 1.39
CA LEU A 9 10.62 -5.88 1.95
C LEU A 9 11.68 -6.17 0.87
N PRO A 10 12.41 -5.15 0.38
CA PRO A 10 13.53 -5.39 -0.51
C PRO A 10 14.60 -6.21 0.20
N CYS A 11 15.13 -7.21 -0.48
CA CYS A 11 16.17 -8.09 0.06
C CYS A 11 17.17 -8.40 -1.04
N SER A 12 18.29 -7.68 -1.03
CA SER A 12 19.40 -7.94 -1.96
C SER A 12 20.10 -9.25 -1.63
N SER A 13 20.93 -9.74 -2.55
CA SER A 13 21.70 -10.96 -2.35
C SER A 13 22.69 -10.91 -1.15
N SER A 14 23.01 -9.70 -0.67
CA SER A 14 23.87 -9.49 0.51
C SER A 14 23.09 -9.47 1.83
N GLN A 15 21.76 -9.55 1.80
CA GLN A 15 20.90 -9.47 2.98
C GLN A 15 20.24 -10.82 3.29
N SER A 16 19.98 -11.07 4.57
CA SER A 16 19.27 -12.28 5.03
C SER A 16 17.77 -12.07 4.97
N PRO A 17 16.99 -12.91 4.24
CA PRO A 17 15.53 -12.88 4.30
C PRO A 17 14.99 -13.07 5.74
N VAL A 18 15.61 -13.94 6.53
CA VAL A 18 15.22 -14.15 7.93
C VAL A 18 15.36 -12.87 8.73
N GLN A 19 16.50 -12.17 8.61
CA GLN A 19 16.71 -10.91 9.32
C GLN A 19 15.76 -9.82 8.82
N ARG A 20 15.53 -9.72 7.50
CA ARG A 20 14.60 -8.76 6.92
C ARG A 20 13.19 -8.90 7.48
N TYR A 21 12.66 -10.12 7.58
CA TYR A 21 11.36 -10.36 8.19
C TYR A 21 11.33 -10.06 9.70
N ARG A 22 12.37 -10.43 10.44
CA ARG A 22 12.49 -10.12 11.88
C ARG A 22 12.49 -8.61 12.12
N ASP A 23 13.36 -7.87 11.44
CA ASP A 23 13.45 -6.41 11.55
C ASP A 23 12.10 -5.76 11.26
N THR A 24 11.41 -6.22 10.20
CA THR A 24 10.09 -5.70 9.82
C THR A 24 9.04 -5.96 10.88
N LEU A 25 8.99 -7.18 11.44
CA LEU A 25 8.06 -7.53 12.50
C LEU A 25 8.33 -6.75 13.79
N ASP A 26 9.59 -6.53 14.13
CA ASP A 26 9.98 -5.77 15.32
C ASP A 26 9.65 -4.28 15.15
N GLN A 27 9.95 -3.68 13.99
CA GLN A 27 9.54 -2.30 13.66
C GLN A 27 8.03 -2.13 13.72
N ALA A 28 7.27 -3.04 13.10
CA ALA A 28 5.82 -2.98 13.05
C ALA A 28 5.17 -3.17 14.44
N ALA A 29 5.71 -4.05 15.28
CA ALA A 29 5.24 -4.21 16.64
C ALA A 29 5.56 -2.99 17.51
N HIS A 30 6.75 -2.40 17.35
CA HIS A 30 7.15 -1.18 18.06
C HIS A 30 6.29 0.03 17.67
N ALA A 31 5.82 0.09 16.42
CA ALA A 31 4.97 1.17 15.93
C ALA A 31 3.70 1.39 16.79
N GLU A 32 3.14 0.32 17.36
CA GLU A 32 1.99 0.44 18.26
C GLU A 32 2.33 1.28 19.50
N SER A 33 3.48 1.06 20.12
CA SER A 33 3.93 1.82 21.30
C SER A 33 4.24 3.29 20.97
N LEU A 34 4.57 3.57 19.71
CA LEU A 34 4.82 4.92 19.20
C LEU A 34 3.53 5.65 18.80
N GLY A 35 2.37 4.99 18.80
CA GLY A 35 1.08 5.59 18.45
C GLY A 35 0.76 5.61 16.95
N PHE A 36 1.45 4.83 16.12
CA PHE A 36 1.00 4.59 14.76
C PHE A 36 -0.31 3.80 14.78
N GLU A 37 -1.25 4.17 13.90
CA GLU A 37 -2.58 3.55 13.86
C GLU A 37 -2.57 2.19 13.15
N SER A 38 -1.70 2.02 12.14
CA SER A 38 -1.81 0.89 11.20
C SER A 38 -0.50 0.50 10.54
N VAL A 39 -0.43 -0.75 10.10
CA VAL A 39 0.67 -1.29 9.26
C VAL A 39 0.12 -1.87 7.96
N TRP A 40 0.90 -1.74 6.87
CA TRP A 40 0.47 -2.03 5.51
C TRP A 40 1.58 -2.70 4.70
N PRO A 41 1.80 -4.03 4.85
CA PRO A 41 2.69 -4.76 3.95
C PRO A 41 2.10 -4.87 2.55
N VAL A 42 3.00 -4.92 1.56
CA VAL A 42 2.66 -5.12 0.15
C VAL A 42 2.61 -6.60 -0.20
N GLU A 43 1.76 -6.96 -1.17
CA GLU A 43 1.88 -8.21 -1.92
C GLU A 43 2.75 -7.98 -3.16
N GLN A 44 3.87 -8.70 -3.26
CA GLN A 44 4.86 -8.56 -4.32
C GLN A 44 5.48 -9.90 -4.67
N HIS A 45 5.63 -10.18 -5.97
CA HIS A 45 6.14 -11.47 -6.44
C HIS A 45 7.36 -11.32 -7.34
N PHE A 46 8.19 -12.36 -7.39
CA PHE A 46 9.26 -12.64 -8.37
C PHE A 46 10.37 -11.59 -8.50
N ASN A 47 10.47 -10.62 -7.58
CA ASN A 47 11.56 -9.64 -7.58
C ASN A 47 12.05 -9.34 -6.16
N PRO A 48 13.11 -10.02 -5.68
CA PRO A 48 13.61 -9.85 -4.32
C PRO A 48 14.19 -8.46 -4.06
N ASN A 49 14.76 -7.79 -5.07
CA ASN A 49 15.28 -6.44 -4.92
C ASN A 49 14.17 -5.40 -4.72
N LEU A 50 12.94 -5.70 -5.14
CA LEU A 50 11.78 -4.87 -4.84
C LEU A 50 11.08 -5.31 -3.56
N SER A 51 10.81 -6.62 -3.40
CA SER A 51 10.23 -7.16 -2.18
C SER A 51 10.23 -8.69 -2.16
N ILE A 52 10.46 -9.26 -0.99
CA ILE A 52 10.27 -10.69 -0.68
C ILE A 52 8.97 -10.96 0.09
N SER A 53 7.93 -10.14 -0.10
CA SER A 53 6.62 -10.24 0.59
C SER A 53 5.51 -10.76 -0.35
N PRO A 54 5.50 -12.06 -0.70
CA PRO A 54 4.45 -12.62 -1.56
C PRO A 54 3.15 -12.92 -0.80
N SER A 55 3.22 -13.00 0.53
CA SER A 55 2.11 -13.38 1.40
C SER A 55 1.98 -12.44 2.60
N PRO A 56 1.51 -11.20 2.39
CA PRO A 56 1.41 -10.20 3.46
C PRO A 56 0.51 -10.66 4.61
N LEU A 57 -0.50 -11.50 4.34
CA LEU A 57 -1.40 -12.02 5.37
C LEU A 57 -0.69 -12.86 6.43
N LEU A 58 0.34 -13.63 6.06
CA LEU A 58 1.14 -14.40 7.02
C LEU A 58 1.91 -13.47 7.97
N MET A 59 2.46 -12.37 7.45
CA MET A 59 3.14 -11.36 8.27
C MET A 59 2.14 -10.65 9.19
N LEU A 60 0.96 -10.31 8.70
CA LEU A 60 -0.09 -9.67 9.51
C LEU A 60 -0.65 -10.61 10.58
N ALA A 61 -0.75 -11.93 10.33
CA ALA A 61 -1.13 -12.90 11.34
C ALA A 61 -0.09 -12.95 12.49
N ALA A 62 1.21 -12.93 12.17
CA ALA A 62 2.26 -12.85 13.18
C ALA A 62 2.20 -11.52 13.98
N LEU A 63 1.84 -10.40 13.34
CA LEU A 63 1.66 -9.11 14.00
C LEU A 63 0.38 -9.06 14.85
N ALA A 64 -0.67 -9.75 14.44
CA ALA A 64 -1.92 -9.82 15.19
C ALA A 64 -1.72 -10.32 16.64
N GLU A 65 -0.80 -11.29 16.82
CA GLU A 65 -0.44 -11.83 18.13
C GLU A 65 0.53 -10.94 18.93
N ARG A 66 1.31 -10.09 18.22
CA ARG A 66 2.31 -9.20 18.83
C ARG A 66 1.75 -7.83 19.23
N THR A 67 0.56 -7.47 18.72
CA THR A 67 -0.08 -6.16 18.89
C THR A 67 -1.51 -6.30 19.37
N ARG A 68 -2.12 -5.22 19.91
CA ARG A 68 -3.47 -5.25 20.46
C ARG A 68 -4.42 -4.25 19.80
N THR A 69 -3.91 -3.11 19.39
CA THR A 69 -4.72 -1.98 18.87
C THR A 69 -4.35 -1.64 17.42
N LEU A 70 -3.13 -1.98 17.00
CA LEU A 70 -2.62 -1.68 15.66
C LEU A 70 -3.50 -2.31 14.57
N ARG A 71 -4.01 -1.51 13.66
CA ARG A 71 -4.79 -1.99 12.53
C ARG A 71 -3.88 -2.66 11.49
N LEU A 72 -4.37 -3.73 10.92
CA LEU A 72 -3.65 -4.66 10.05
C LEU A 72 -4.18 -4.51 8.62
N GLY A 73 -3.60 -3.58 7.89
CA GLY A 73 -3.97 -3.33 6.51
C GLY A 73 -3.11 -4.09 5.50
N ILE A 74 -3.61 -4.31 4.31
CA ILE A 74 -2.84 -4.81 3.17
C ILE A 74 -2.81 -3.72 2.09
N ALA A 75 -1.63 -3.36 1.61
CA ALA A 75 -1.50 -2.39 0.52
C ALA A 75 -0.66 -2.96 -0.63
N ILE A 76 -1.27 -3.85 -1.39
CA ILE A 76 -2.64 -4.32 -1.58
C ILE A 76 -2.69 -5.83 -1.80
N VAL A 77 -3.85 -6.46 -1.63
CA VAL A 77 -4.09 -7.80 -2.20
C VAL A 77 -4.30 -7.66 -3.71
N LEU A 78 -3.54 -8.44 -4.48
CA LEU A 78 -3.65 -8.49 -5.94
C LEU A 78 -4.78 -9.45 -6.34
N LEU A 79 -6.03 -9.01 -6.22
CA LEU A 79 -7.23 -9.86 -6.41
C LEU A 79 -7.22 -10.70 -7.70
N PRO A 80 -6.73 -10.18 -8.87
CA PRO A 80 -6.70 -10.99 -10.09
C PRO A 80 -5.83 -12.24 -10.01
N LEU A 81 -4.85 -12.28 -9.08
CA LEU A 81 -3.89 -13.37 -8.97
C LEU A 81 -4.34 -14.52 -8.07
N SER A 82 -5.47 -14.36 -7.36
CA SER A 82 -5.94 -15.30 -6.36
C SER A 82 -7.39 -15.71 -6.59
N HIS A 83 -7.77 -16.90 -6.08
CA HIS A 83 -9.17 -17.31 -6.09
C HIS A 83 -9.95 -16.55 -4.99
N PRO A 84 -11.08 -15.88 -5.31
CA PRO A 84 -11.79 -14.99 -4.38
C PRO A 84 -12.31 -15.68 -3.13
N VAL A 85 -12.73 -16.96 -3.20
CA VAL A 85 -13.13 -17.72 -2.00
C VAL A 85 -11.95 -17.85 -1.04
N ARG A 86 -10.75 -18.16 -1.55
CA ARG A 86 -9.56 -18.27 -0.72
C ARG A 86 -9.22 -16.97 -0.03
N VAL A 87 -9.26 -15.86 -0.77
CA VAL A 87 -9.05 -14.52 -0.20
C VAL A 87 -10.11 -14.19 0.86
N ALA A 88 -11.38 -14.52 0.61
CA ALA A 88 -12.45 -14.29 1.58
C ALA A 88 -12.21 -15.04 2.90
N GLU A 89 -11.80 -16.32 2.83
CA GLU A 89 -11.47 -17.14 3.99
C GLU A 89 -10.26 -16.60 4.75
N GLU A 90 -9.19 -16.25 4.06
CA GLU A 90 -7.94 -15.76 4.66
C GLU A 90 -8.11 -14.39 5.34
N ILE A 91 -8.81 -13.45 4.70
CA ILE A 91 -9.10 -12.12 5.28
C ILE A 91 -10.02 -12.26 6.49
N ALA A 92 -11.07 -13.09 6.41
CA ALA A 92 -11.96 -13.33 7.54
C ALA A 92 -11.24 -14.04 8.70
N THR A 93 -10.36 -14.99 8.40
CA THR A 93 -9.53 -15.66 9.42
C THR A 93 -8.62 -14.67 10.14
N LEU A 94 -7.93 -13.80 9.39
CA LEU A 94 -7.10 -12.74 9.97
C LEU A 94 -7.94 -11.76 10.81
N ASP A 95 -9.15 -11.44 10.36
CA ASP A 95 -10.06 -10.56 11.08
C ASP A 95 -10.49 -11.14 12.42
N VAL A 96 -10.77 -12.46 12.45
CA VAL A 96 -11.05 -13.20 13.69
C VAL A 96 -9.84 -13.25 14.61
N ILE A 97 -8.64 -13.63 14.11
CA ILE A 97 -7.40 -13.69 14.91
C ILE A 97 -7.09 -12.33 15.52
N SER A 98 -7.25 -11.27 14.75
CA SER A 98 -6.94 -9.90 15.16
C SER A 98 -8.05 -9.22 15.96
N ASN A 99 -9.18 -9.86 16.17
CA ASN A 99 -10.38 -9.29 16.82
C ASN A 99 -10.85 -8.00 16.12
N GLY A 100 -11.06 -8.05 14.80
CA GLY A 100 -11.67 -6.96 14.03
C GLY A 100 -10.72 -5.80 13.69
N ARG A 101 -9.42 -6.06 13.52
CA ARG A 101 -8.43 -5.02 13.18
C ARG A 101 -8.00 -4.97 11.71
N VAL A 102 -8.57 -5.81 10.86
CA VAL A 102 -8.19 -5.87 9.44
C VAL A 102 -8.71 -4.65 8.66
N GLU A 103 -7.89 -4.13 7.73
CA GLU A 103 -8.29 -3.25 6.63
C GLU A 103 -7.91 -3.88 5.30
N PHE A 104 -8.90 -4.05 4.43
CA PHE A 104 -8.77 -4.81 3.19
C PHE A 104 -8.44 -3.90 2.01
N GLY A 105 -7.16 -3.68 1.77
CA GLY A 105 -6.70 -2.95 0.59
C GLY A 105 -6.57 -3.87 -0.62
N ILE A 106 -7.14 -3.45 -1.74
CA ILE A 106 -7.21 -4.24 -2.97
C ILE A 106 -6.71 -3.48 -4.19
N GLY A 107 -6.30 -4.22 -5.20
CA GLY A 107 -5.95 -3.66 -6.48
C GLY A 107 -5.82 -4.70 -7.58
N ARG A 108 -5.72 -4.19 -8.82
CA ARG A 108 -5.61 -5.07 -10.01
C ARG A 108 -4.18 -5.54 -10.32
N GLY A 109 -3.17 -4.92 -9.72
CA GLY A 109 -1.78 -5.12 -10.11
C GLY A 109 -1.40 -4.38 -11.40
N SER A 110 -0.11 -4.03 -11.50
CA SER A 110 0.43 -3.31 -12.66
C SER A 110 1.71 -3.93 -13.23
N ILE A 111 2.28 -4.93 -12.57
CA ILE A 111 3.57 -5.52 -12.94
C ILE A 111 3.33 -6.74 -13.84
N PRO A 112 3.73 -6.69 -15.12
CA PRO A 112 3.44 -7.76 -16.10
C PRO A 112 4.01 -9.12 -15.70
N THR A 113 5.17 -9.16 -15.04
CA THR A 113 5.80 -10.41 -14.62
C THR A 113 4.99 -11.17 -13.58
N HIS A 114 4.13 -10.51 -12.79
CA HIS A 114 3.20 -11.18 -11.89
C HIS A 114 2.19 -12.00 -12.69
N PHE A 115 1.52 -11.38 -13.64
CA PHE A 115 0.52 -12.07 -14.49
C PHE A 115 1.13 -13.23 -15.26
N LYS A 116 2.30 -13.00 -15.87
CA LYS A 116 3.03 -14.06 -16.58
C LYS A 116 3.39 -15.22 -15.65
N GLY A 117 3.86 -14.94 -14.44
CA GLY A 117 4.26 -15.95 -13.46
C GLY A 117 3.09 -16.82 -12.96
N PHE A 118 1.88 -16.25 -12.91
CA PHE A 118 0.64 -16.96 -12.54
C PHE A 118 -0.16 -17.48 -13.74
N GLY A 119 0.34 -17.29 -14.98
CA GLY A 119 -0.34 -17.77 -16.20
C GLY A 119 -1.64 -17.03 -16.51
N LEU A 120 -1.73 -15.74 -16.16
CA LEU A 120 -2.93 -14.92 -16.32
C LEU A 120 -2.70 -13.80 -17.34
N ASP A 121 -3.78 -13.37 -18.00
CA ASP A 121 -3.77 -12.21 -18.89
C ASP A 121 -3.97 -10.92 -18.08
N GLN A 122 -3.00 -10.00 -18.16
CA GLN A 122 -3.07 -8.70 -17.51
C GLN A 122 -4.24 -7.84 -18.04
N ALA A 123 -4.66 -8.03 -19.29
CA ALA A 123 -5.79 -7.30 -19.88
C ALA A 123 -7.11 -7.56 -19.12
N GLU A 124 -7.27 -8.75 -18.54
CA GLU A 124 -8.45 -9.13 -17.74
C GLU A 124 -8.41 -8.61 -16.29
N SER A 125 -7.29 -8.00 -15.87
CA SER A 125 -7.04 -7.68 -14.44
C SER A 125 -8.14 -6.83 -13.79
N ARG A 126 -8.74 -5.89 -14.53
CA ARG A 126 -9.81 -5.05 -14.00
C ARG A 126 -11.10 -5.86 -13.76
N GLU A 127 -11.52 -6.64 -14.75
CA GLU A 127 -12.75 -7.42 -14.66
C GLU A 127 -12.62 -8.50 -13.59
N ARG A 128 -11.46 -9.18 -13.53
CA ARG A 128 -11.17 -10.15 -12.47
C ARG A 128 -11.20 -9.53 -11.08
N MET A 129 -10.62 -8.34 -10.89
CA MET A 129 -10.64 -7.64 -9.61
C MET A 129 -12.07 -7.32 -9.17
N LEU A 130 -12.90 -6.80 -10.07
CA LEU A 130 -14.27 -6.42 -9.75
C LEU A 130 -15.14 -7.66 -9.44
N GLU A 131 -15.04 -8.71 -10.23
CA GLU A 131 -15.74 -9.96 -10.00
C GLU A 131 -15.29 -10.62 -8.69
N SER A 132 -13.99 -10.62 -8.41
CA SER A 132 -13.45 -11.12 -7.15
C SER A 132 -13.98 -10.34 -5.94
N LEU A 133 -13.99 -9.01 -6.02
CA LEU A 133 -14.51 -8.18 -4.93
C LEU A 133 -15.99 -8.47 -4.67
N GLU A 134 -16.80 -8.54 -5.72
CA GLU A 134 -18.24 -8.84 -5.60
C GLU A 134 -18.44 -10.21 -4.92
N MET A 135 -17.71 -11.23 -5.38
CA MET A 135 -17.81 -12.57 -4.84
C MET A 135 -17.37 -12.64 -3.37
N ILE A 136 -16.28 -11.94 -2.99
CA ILE A 136 -15.79 -11.86 -1.61
C ILE A 136 -16.85 -11.21 -0.71
N LEU A 137 -17.40 -10.08 -1.09
CA LEU A 137 -18.42 -9.37 -0.31
C LEU A 137 -19.68 -10.22 -0.11
N ARG A 138 -20.13 -10.93 -1.14
CA ARG A 138 -21.22 -11.89 -1.04
C ARG A 138 -20.89 -13.08 -0.15
N ALA A 139 -19.63 -13.59 -0.21
CA ALA A 139 -19.17 -14.67 0.66
C ALA A 139 -19.24 -14.29 2.14
N TRP A 140 -18.94 -13.03 2.48
CA TRP A 140 -19.02 -12.57 3.88
C TRP A 140 -20.43 -12.29 4.38
N SER A 141 -21.34 -11.85 3.50
CA SER A 141 -22.72 -11.46 3.86
C SER A 141 -23.75 -12.59 3.74
N SER A 142 -23.43 -13.70 3.06
CA SER A 142 -24.36 -14.79 2.82
C SER A 142 -24.01 -16.03 3.63
N GLU A 143 -25.00 -16.75 4.16
CA GLU A 143 -24.78 -18.04 4.82
C GLU A 143 -24.26 -19.09 3.82
N ARG A 144 -24.84 -19.11 2.63
CA ARG A 144 -24.47 -19.95 1.50
C ARG A 144 -24.21 -19.12 0.26
N LEU A 145 -23.02 -19.28 -0.32
CA LEU A 145 -22.62 -18.57 -1.53
C LEU A 145 -22.93 -19.40 -2.77
N SER A 146 -23.74 -18.86 -3.65
CA SER A 146 -23.81 -19.26 -5.05
C SER A 146 -23.49 -18.06 -5.91
N PHE A 147 -22.55 -18.22 -6.82
CA PHE A 147 -22.03 -17.16 -7.67
C PHE A 147 -21.73 -17.70 -9.07
N ARG A 148 -22.12 -16.99 -10.10
CA ARG A 148 -21.79 -17.31 -11.49
C ARG A 148 -21.35 -16.06 -12.20
N GLY A 149 -20.03 -15.93 -12.39
CA GLY A 149 -19.37 -14.84 -13.09
C GLY A 149 -18.72 -15.30 -14.40
N LYS A 150 -17.90 -14.42 -14.95
CA LYS A 150 -17.08 -14.71 -16.15
C LYS A 150 -15.88 -15.60 -15.82
N PHE A 151 -15.25 -15.36 -14.67
CA PHE A 151 -14.00 -16.01 -14.26
C PHE A 151 -14.19 -17.03 -13.15
N PHE A 152 -15.20 -16.85 -12.30
CA PHE A 152 -15.43 -17.69 -11.15
C PHE A 152 -16.88 -18.17 -11.08
N SER A 153 -17.06 -19.44 -10.69
CA SER A 153 -18.39 -20.01 -10.47
C SER A 153 -18.35 -20.98 -9.30
N VAL A 154 -19.26 -20.81 -8.37
CA VAL A 154 -19.42 -21.69 -7.20
C VAL A 154 -20.89 -21.87 -6.89
N GLU A 155 -21.25 -23.01 -6.28
CA GLU A 155 -22.62 -23.33 -5.95
C GLU A 155 -22.73 -23.81 -4.50
N ASN A 156 -23.61 -23.16 -3.75
CA ASN A 156 -24.02 -23.55 -2.40
C ASN A 156 -22.88 -23.77 -1.38
N LEU A 157 -21.83 -22.92 -1.43
CA LEU A 157 -20.68 -23.03 -0.53
C LEU A 157 -20.95 -22.32 0.81
N SER A 158 -20.56 -22.96 1.90
CA SER A 158 -20.43 -22.30 3.21
C SER A 158 -18.99 -21.79 3.36
N VAL A 159 -18.79 -20.50 3.09
CA VAL A 159 -17.48 -19.83 3.24
C VAL A 159 -17.29 -19.41 4.70
N VAL A 160 -16.31 -19.98 5.38
CA VAL A 160 -16.05 -19.77 6.81
C VAL A 160 -14.56 -19.57 7.10
N PRO A 161 -14.21 -18.78 8.18
CA PRO A 161 -15.12 -18.06 9.06
C PRO A 161 -15.77 -16.85 8.39
N LYS A 162 -16.69 -16.18 9.10
CA LYS A 162 -17.15 -14.83 8.73
C LYS A 162 -16.28 -13.80 9.46
N PRO A 163 -16.09 -12.59 8.88
CA PRO A 163 -15.40 -11.50 9.58
C PRO A 163 -16.12 -11.11 10.88
N VAL A 164 -15.34 -10.67 11.87
CA VAL A 164 -15.86 -10.05 13.09
C VAL A 164 -16.45 -8.68 12.80
N GLN A 165 -15.78 -7.92 11.92
CA GLN A 165 -16.22 -6.59 11.51
C GLN A 165 -17.48 -6.67 10.64
N GLN A 166 -18.49 -5.84 10.95
CA GLN A 166 -19.76 -5.79 10.23
C GLN A 166 -19.93 -4.46 9.49
N PRO A 167 -20.42 -4.45 8.25
CA PRO A 167 -20.83 -5.63 7.43
C PRO A 167 -19.64 -6.46 6.92
N HIS A 168 -18.44 -5.92 6.92
CA HIS A 168 -17.17 -6.55 6.52
C HIS A 168 -15.98 -5.64 6.92
N PRO A 169 -14.72 -6.12 6.87
CA PRO A 169 -13.54 -5.28 7.02
C PRO A 169 -13.56 -4.10 6.05
N PRO A 170 -13.13 -2.89 6.47
CA PRO A 170 -13.07 -1.72 5.59
C PRO A 170 -12.28 -2.02 4.31
N VAL A 171 -12.89 -1.74 3.14
CA VAL A 171 -12.26 -1.94 1.83
C VAL A 171 -11.64 -0.63 1.34
N ARG A 172 -10.42 -0.69 0.77
CA ARG A 172 -9.75 0.42 0.09
C ARG A 172 -9.26 -0.01 -1.28
N ILE A 173 -9.36 0.85 -2.29
CA ILE A 173 -8.93 0.56 -3.67
C ILE A 173 -7.66 1.34 -3.99
N ALA A 174 -6.63 0.67 -4.50
CA ALA A 174 -5.45 1.36 -5.03
C ALA A 174 -5.78 2.07 -6.34
N ALA A 175 -5.71 3.40 -6.35
CA ALA A 175 -6.04 4.24 -7.50
C ALA A 175 -4.76 4.83 -8.11
N ASN A 176 -4.40 4.38 -9.33
CA ASN A 176 -3.18 4.79 -10.01
C ASN A 176 -3.44 5.40 -11.41
N SER A 177 -4.64 5.32 -11.95
CA SER A 177 -5.01 5.85 -13.26
C SER A 177 -6.36 6.57 -13.17
N ALA A 178 -6.62 7.55 -14.05
CA ALA A 178 -7.83 8.36 -14.04
C ALA A 178 -9.12 7.52 -13.93
N ASP A 179 -9.22 6.48 -14.74
CA ASP A 179 -10.33 5.55 -14.77
C ASP A 179 -10.51 4.75 -13.46
N THR A 180 -9.42 4.51 -12.69
CA THR A 180 -9.51 3.86 -11.38
C THR A 180 -9.94 4.85 -10.29
N PHE A 181 -9.51 6.12 -10.38
CA PHE A 181 -10.00 7.18 -9.49
C PHE A 181 -11.52 7.35 -9.64
N GLU A 182 -12.02 7.48 -10.89
CA GLU A 182 -13.44 7.57 -11.16
C GLU A 182 -14.22 6.31 -10.71
N LEU A 183 -13.70 5.12 -11.01
CA LEU A 183 -14.33 3.86 -10.63
C LEU A 183 -14.50 3.75 -9.11
N ALA A 184 -13.43 3.97 -8.35
CA ALA A 184 -13.47 3.93 -6.89
C ALA A 184 -14.43 4.97 -6.31
N GLY A 185 -14.49 6.18 -6.91
CA GLY A 185 -15.44 7.22 -6.56
C GLY A 185 -16.88 6.75 -6.78
N ARG A 186 -17.20 6.23 -7.96
CA ARG A 186 -18.55 5.70 -8.26
C ARG A 186 -18.98 4.56 -7.33
N MET A 187 -18.03 3.70 -6.94
CA MET A 187 -18.27 2.60 -6.01
C MET A 187 -18.37 3.04 -4.55
N GLY A 188 -17.98 4.27 -4.22
CA GLY A 188 -17.99 4.80 -2.85
C GLY A 188 -16.86 4.29 -1.95
N TYR A 189 -15.87 3.60 -2.47
CA TYR A 189 -14.75 3.10 -1.67
C TYR A 189 -13.67 4.15 -1.44
N PRO A 190 -13.07 4.20 -0.23
CA PRO A 190 -11.83 4.91 0.03
C PRO A 190 -10.69 4.44 -0.87
N ILE A 191 -9.73 5.34 -1.14
CA ILE A 191 -8.61 5.06 -2.04
C ILE A 191 -7.25 5.13 -1.36
N PHE A 192 -6.30 4.34 -1.90
CA PHE A 192 -4.87 4.59 -1.75
C PHE A 192 -4.36 5.36 -2.95
N VAL A 193 -3.57 6.39 -2.70
CA VAL A 193 -2.77 7.09 -3.71
C VAL A 193 -1.30 6.96 -3.33
N ALA A 194 -0.50 6.40 -4.22
CA ALA A 194 0.88 6.05 -3.96
C ALA A 194 1.83 7.03 -4.68
N ALA A 195 2.60 7.81 -3.91
CA ALA A 195 3.48 8.83 -4.46
C ALA A 195 4.61 8.25 -5.32
N GLN A 196 5.08 7.03 -5.01
CA GLN A 196 6.08 6.33 -5.82
C GLN A 196 5.54 5.84 -7.19
N VAL A 197 4.22 5.85 -7.39
CA VAL A 197 3.56 5.52 -8.67
C VAL A 197 3.12 6.78 -9.39
N ASN A 198 2.50 7.70 -8.69
CA ASN A 198 2.06 8.99 -9.20
C ASN A 198 2.71 10.12 -8.39
N PRO A 199 3.60 10.94 -8.98
CA PRO A 199 4.15 12.10 -8.30
C PRO A 199 3.07 12.99 -7.70
N PHE A 200 3.36 13.73 -6.62
CA PHE A 200 2.39 14.57 -5.89
C PHE A 200 1.56 15.47 -6.81
N ARG A 201 2.20 16.06 -7.84
CA ARG A 201 1.48 16.84 -8.85
C ARG A 201 0.39 16.03 -9.55
N LYS A 202 0.70 14.78 -9.92
CA LYS A 202 -0.25 13.91 -10.62
C LYS A 202 -1.41 13.48 -9.71
N ILE A 203 -1.13 13.19 -8.44
CA ILE A 203 -2.16 12.91 -7.45
C ILE A 203 -3.14 14.09 -7.35
N ARG A 204 -2.61 15.34 -7.26
CA ARG A 204 -3.44 16.56 -7.22
C ARG A 204 -4.35 16.68 -8.44
N GLU A 205 -3.86 16.35 -9.63
CA GLU A 205 -4.64 16.38 -10.88
C GLU A 205 -5.75 15.30 -10.92
N LEU A 206 -5.55 14.15 -10.27
CA LEU A 206 -6.46 13.01 -10.32
C LEU A 206 -7.53 13.01 -9.21
N LEU A 207 -7.25 13.60 -8.05
CA LEU A 207 -8.18 13.61 -6.91
C LEU A 207 -9.56 14.22 -7.22
N PRO A 208 -9.69 15.31 -8.04
CA PRO A 208 -10.98 15.81 -8.44
C PRO A 208 -11.86 14.76 -9.13
N LEU A 209 -11.30 13.93 -10.02
CA LEU A 209 -12.05 12.86 -10.72
C LEU A 209 -12.70 11.88 -9.73
N TYR A 210 -11.97 11.51 -8.69
CA TYR A 210 -12.48 10.64 -7.62
C TYR A 210 -13.64 11.30 -6.86
N ARG A 211 -13.46 12.57 -6.46
CA ARG A 211 -14.45 13.31 -5.65
C ARG A 211 -15.72 13.61 -6.44
N GLU A 212 -15.58 14.04 -7.68
CA GLU A 212 -16.71 14.29 -8.59
C GLU A 212 -17.52 13.01 -8.85
N ALA A 213 -16.82 11.90 -9.18
CA ALA A 213 -17.48 10.62 -9.38
C ALA A 213 -18.19 10.11 -8.12
N ARG A 214 -17.59 10.31 -6.94
CA ARG A 214 -18.15 9.95 -5.65
C ARG A 214 -19.40 10.77 -5.32
N ALA A 215 -19.34 12.08 -5.51
CA ALA A 215 -20.46 12.98 -5.28
C ALA A 215 -21.62 12.69 -6.25
N ALA A 216 -21.32 12.48 -7.55
CA ALA A 216 -22.30 12.14 -8.56
C ALA A 216 -23.03 10.81 -8.30
N ALA A 217 -22.36 9.85 -7.64
CA ALA A 217 -22.94 8.59 -7.20
C ALA A 217 -23.67 8.67 -5.84
N GLY A 218 -23.77 9.86 -5.23
CA GLY A 218 -24.47 10.08 -3.97
C GLY A 218 -23.74 9.63 -2.71
N HIS A 219 -22.43 9.35 -2.79
CA HIS A 219 -21.64 8.95 -1.63
C HIS A 219 -21.17 10.18 -0.84
N PRO A 220 -21.42 10.25 0.49
CA PRO A 220 -21.05 11.41 1.31
C PRO A 220 -19.52 11.54 1.45
N ALA A 221 -19.05 12.77 1.62
CA ALA A 221 -17.68 13.03 2.05
C ALA A 221 -17.43 12.46 3.43
N GLN A 222 -16.22 11.94 3.68
CA GLN A 222 -15.81 11.28 4.95
C GLN A 222 -14.72 12.06 5.69
N GLY A 223 -14.66 13.38 5.51
CA GLY A 223 -13.74 14.24 6.24
C GLY A 223 -12.25 13.92 6.00
N GLY A 224 -11.90 13.45 4.80
CA GLY A 224 -10.54 13.06 4.41
C GLY A 224 -10.20 11.58 4.64
N GLU A 225 -10.99 10.82 5.38
CA GLU A 225 -10.78 9.38 5.62
C GLU A 225 -10.83 8.55 4.32
N GLU A 226 -11.44 9.11 3.27
CA GLU A 226 -11.53 8.49 1.94
C GLU A 226 -10.22 8.49 1.16
N VAL A 227 -9.25 9.37 1.51
CA VAL A 227 -7.97 9.46 0.81
C VAL A 227 -6.83 9.10 1.74
N THR A 228 -6.07 8.06 1.38
CA THR A 228 -4.84 7.64 2.06
C THR A 228 -3.65 7.86 1.14
N LEU A 229 -2.70 8.70 1.58
CA LEU A 229 -1.43 8.90 0.88
C LEU A 229 -0.41 7.87 1.36
N LEU A 230 0.11 7.05 0.44
CA LEU A 230 1.28 6.22 0.66
C LEU A 230 2.51 6.92 0.05
N THR A 231 3.53 7.18 0.85
CA THR A 231 4.71 7.91 0.40
C THR A 231 5.99 7.43 1.10
N PRO A 232 7.13 7.38 0.40
CA PRO A 232 8.41 7.29 1.07
C PRO A 232 8.55 8.43 2.08
N LEU A 233 8.88 8.09 3.32
CA LEU A 233 8.95 9.03 4.43
C LEU A 233 10.13 8.66 5.33
N TYR A 234 10.95 9.64 5.70
CA TYR A 234 12.05 9.47 6.64
C TYR A 234 12.36 10.78 7.34
N VAL A 235 12.59 10.70 8.64
CA VAL A 235 12.91 11.86 9.47
C VAL A 235 14.25 11.66 10.14
N GLY A 236 15.10 12.66 10.09
CA GLY A 236 16.39 12.67 10.78
C GLY A 236 16.71 14.01 11.42
N GLU A 237 17.82 14.07 12.14
CA GLU A 237 18.25 15.24 12.90
C GLU A 237 18.72 16.40 11.99
N SER A 238 19.17 16.07 10.78
CA SER A 238 19.60 17.07 9.79
C SER A 238 19.41 16.55 8.37
N PRO A 239 19.26 17.46 7.38
CA PRO A 239 19.16 17.05 5.97
C PRO A 239 20.37 16.25 5.48
N ALA A 240 21.56 16.54 5.99
CA ALA A 240 22.78 15.82 5.62
C ALA A 240 22.74 14.36 6.11
N GLN A 241 22.30 14.12 7.35
CA GLN A 241 22.13 12.77 7.90
C GLN A 241 21.04 11.98 7.13
N VAL A 242 19.88 12.62 6.89
CA VAL A 242 18.79 12.01 6.12
C VAL A 242 19.28 11.56 4.75
N ARG A 243 20.04 12.39 4.05
CA ARG A 243 20.64 12.05 2.77
C ARG A 243 21.64 10.88 2.90
N GLN A 244 22.52 10.93 3.87
CA GLN A 244 23.52 9.89 4.11
C GLN A 244 22.87 8.52 4.34
N ASP A 245 21.79 8.48 5.13
CA ASP A 245 21.06 7.26 5.45
C ASP A 245 20.30 6.72 4.22
N LEU A 246 19.71 7.59 3.40
CA LEU A 246 18.77 7.22 2.35
C LEU A 246 19.36 7.09 0.95
N GLU A 247 20.39 7.86 0.58
CA GLU A 247 20.86 7.91 -0.82
C GLU A 247 21.24 6.52 -1.37
N PRO A 248 21.95 5.63 -0.63
CA PRO A 248 22.21 4.28 -1.10
C PRO A 248 20.93 3.46 -1.29
N SER A 249 19.98 3.63 -0.39
CA SER A 249 18.70 2.92 -0.40
C SER A 249 17.79 3.36 -1.57
N ILE A 250 17.74 4.65 -1.83
CA ILE A 250 17.02 5.23 -2.98
C ILE A 250 17.61 4.75 -4.30
N ARG A 251 18.93 4.72 -4.41
CA ARG A 251 19.60 4.20 -5.61
C ARG A 251 19.22 2.75 -5.88
N HIS A 252 19.25 1.90 -4.85
CA HIS A 252 18.84 0.51 -4.96
C HIS A 252 17.35 0.37 -5.37
N PHE A 253 16.46 1.21 -4.83
CA PHE A 253 15.05 1.23 -5.22
C PHE A 253 14.86 1.60 -6.70
N LEU A 254 15.52 2.66 -7.18
CA LEU A 254 15.41 3.10 -8.57
C LEU A 254 15.95 2.05 -9.56
N GLU A 255 17.04 1.36 -9.20
CA GLU A 255 17.59 0.23 -9.96
C GLU A 255 16.62 -0.95 -10.01
N ALA A 256 16.03 -1.34 -8.86
CA ALA A 256 15.06 -2.43 -8.78
C ALA A 256 13.82 -2.15 -9.64
N VAL A 257 13.26 -0.94 -9.57
CA VAL A 257 12.12 -0.53 -10.40
C VAL A 257 12.47 -0.58 -11.89
N THR A 258 13.63 -0.07 -12.28
CA THR A 258 14.08 -0.07 -13.68
C THR A 258 14.22 -1.52 -14.21
N THR A 259 14.78 -2.42 -13.41
CA THR A 259 14.99 -3.83 -13.77
C THR A 259 13.68 -4.57 -13.99
N ILE A 260 12.64 -4.31 -13.19
CA ILE A 260 11.31 -4.95 -13.33
C ILE A 260 10.72 -4.67 -14.70
N TYR A 261 10.73 -3.42 -15.09
CA TYR A 261 10.13 -3.03 -16.38
C TYR A 261 10.99 -3.47 -17.56
N ALA A 262 12.32 -3.52 -17.41
CA ALA A 262 13.21 -4.05 -18.45
C ALA A 262 13.02 -5.56 -18.68
N SER A 263 12.72 -6.33 -17.63
CA SER A 263 12.47 -7.78 -17.71
C SER A 263 11.08 -8.16 -18.24
N ALA A 264 10.16 -7.21 -18.34
CA ALA A 264 8.80 -7.44 -18.84
C ALA A 264 8.69 -7.64 -20.36
N GLY A 265 9.81 -7.56 -21.09
CA GLY A 265 9.90 -7.66 -22.55
C GLY A 265 10.22 -6.32 -23.22
N PRO A 266 10.20 -6.25 -24.56
CA PRO A 266 10.43 -4.98 -25.23
C PRO A 266 9.43 -3.95 -24.72
N LEU A 267 9.98 -2.85 -24.18
CA LEU A 267 9.15 -1.75 -23.68
C LEU A 267 8.26 -1.25 -24.83
N PRO A 268 6.95 -1.08 -24.58
CA PRO A 268 6.08 -0.45 -25.56
C PRO A 268 6.71 0.87 -26.00
N GLU A 269 6.73 1.11 -27.32
CA GLU A 269 7.19 2.40 -27.85
C GLU A 269 6.35 3.52 -27.24
N GLY A 270 6.99 4.60 -26.79
CA GLY A 270 6.32 5.79 -26.28
C GLY A 270 6.38 5.97 -24.76
N ARG A 271 5.30 6.42 -24.19
CA ARG A 271 5.16 6.99 -22.82
C ARG A 271 5.82 6.18 -21.68
N LEU A 272 5.78 4.86 -21.74
CA LEU A 272 6.35 4.01 -20.68
C LEU A 272 7.88 4.03 -20.70
N ARG A 273 8.48 4.05 -21.89
CA ARG A 273 9.94 4.17 -22.04
C ARG A 273 10.44 5.49 -21.45
N ASP A 274 9.76 6.59 -21.76
CA ASP A 274 10.13 7.92 -21.25
C ASP A 274 10.02 8.00 -19.73
N VAL A 275 8.99 7.35 -19.14
CA VAL A 275 8.81 7.26 -17.67
C VAL A 275 9.97 6.47 -17.05
N LEU A 276 10.35 5.34 -17.62
CA LEU A 276 11.44 4.51 -17.10
C LEU A 276 12.81 5.18 -17.21
N GLU A 277 13.08 5.86 -18.33
CA GLU A 277 14.31 6.64 -18.49
C GLU A 277 14.36 7.79 -17.47
N ARG A 278 13.24 8.43 -17.18
CA ARG A 278 13.13 9.46 -16.14
C ARG A 278 13.39 8.87 -14.76
N VAL A 279 12.78 7.74 -14.42
CA VAL A 279 13.01 7.05 -13.13
C VAL A 279 14.48 6.66 -12.99
N ARG A 280 15.09 6.11 -14.04
CA ARG A 280 16.50 5.71 -14.03
C ARG A 280 17.46 6.88 -13.80
N ARG A 281 17.11 8.08 -14.26
CA ARG A 281 17.93 9.30 -14.13
C ARG A 281 17.54 10.16 -12.93
N MET A 282 16.54 9.74 -12.16
CA MET A 282 16.03 10.50 -11.01
C MET A 282 17.12 10.63 -9.94
N THR A 283 17.38 11.86 -9.50
CA THR A 283 18.29 12.13 -8.38
C THR A 283 17.54 12.05 -7.05
N TYR A 284 18.29 11.98 -5.95
CA TYR A 284 17.75 12.06 -4.60
C TYR A 284 16.88 13.32 -4.40
N GLU A 285 17.38 14.49 -4.84
CA GLU A 285 16.67 15.77 -4.74
C GLU A 285 15.34 15.75 -5.51
N GLN A 286 15.38 15.24 -6.73
CA GLN A 286 14.17 15.12 -7.54
C GLN A 286 13.15 14.18 -6.88
N MET A 287 13.60 13.07 -6.28
CA MET A 287 12.71 12.19 -5.55
C MET A 287 12.08 12.88 -4.33
N CYS A 288 12.86 13.61 -3.55
CA CYS A 288 12.38 14.43 -2.43
C CYS A 288 11.33 15.46 -2.89
N GLU A 289 11.53 16.09 -4.03
CA GLU A 289 10.59 17.09 -4.56
C GLU A 289 9.26 16.45 -4.98
N VAL A 290 9.31 15.34 -5.73
CA VAL A 290 8.13 14.87 -6.48
C VAL A 290 7.35 13.76 -5.81
N MET A 291 7.94 12.95 -4.89
CA MET A 291 7.26 11.75 -4.38
C MET A 291 7.62 11.31 -2.96
N ALA A 292 8.54 11.99 -2.26
CA ALA A 292 9.00 11.55 -0.94
C ALA A 292 9.01 12.69 0.07
N ILE A 293 8.94 12.36 1.36
CA ILE A 293 9.06 13.29 2.49
C ILE A 293 10.28 12.87 3.30
N PHE A 294 11.45 13.43 2.98
CA PHE A 294 12.73 13.13 3.60
C PHE A 294 13.35 14.42 4.13
N ASP A 295 13.23 14.67 5.43
CA ASP A 295 13.72 15.92 6.01
C ASP A 295 13.81 15.87 7.55
N THR A 296 14.08 17.02 8.17
CA THR A 296 13.96 17.23 9.61
C THR A 296 12.49 17.23 10.07
N PRO A 297 12.21 17.05 11.37
CA PRO A 297 10.85 17.06 11.89
C PRO A 297 10.00 18.26 11.48
N ASP A 298 10.55 19.47 11.62
CA ASP A 298 9.80 20.71 11.33
C ASP A 298 9.43 20.80 9.84
N ALA A 299 10.36 20.50 8.94
CA ALA A 299 10.10 20.50 7.51
C ALA A 299 9.08 19.42 7.11
N CYS A 300 9.12 18.25 7.76
CA CYS A 300 8.11 17.20 7.57
C CYS A 300 6.72 17.67 8.03
N VAL A 301 6.61 18.35 9.16
CA VAL A 301 5.34 18.93 9.67
C VAL A 301 4.77 19.92 8.67
N GLU A 302 5.56 20.88 8.21
CA GLU A 302 5.12 21.88 7.22
C GLU A 302 4.61 21.23 5.93
N ARG A 303 5.35 20.24 5.43
CA ARG A 303 5.01 19.55 4.20
C ARG A 303 3.74 18.71 4.34
N LEU A 304 3.58 18.00 5.45
CA LEU A 304 2.37 17.21 5.74
C LEU A 304 1.14 18.09 5.93
N LYS A 305 1.24 19.24 6.61
CA LYS A 305 0.14 20.22 6.74
C LYS A 305 -0.29 20.75 5.38
N ARG A 306 0.65 21.07 4.50
CA ARG A 306 0.34 21.49 3.13
C ARG A 306 -0.38 20.38 2.36
N PHE A 307 0.07 19.13 2.47
CA PHE A 307 -0.59 18.00 1.80
C PHE A 307 -1.97 17.69 2.38
N GLU A 308 -2.19 17.85 3.69
CA GLU A 308 -3.52 17.75 4.29
C GLU A 308 -4.49 18.74 3.65
N GLN A 309 -4.06 19.99 3.45
CA GLN A 309 -4.87 21.02 2.79
C GLN A 309 -5.06 20.76 1.29
N GLU A 310 -3.99 20.43 0.57
CA GLU A 310 -4.03 20.26 -0.88
C GLU A 310 -4.77 18.98 -1.31
N PHE A 311 -4.57 17.88 -0.59
CA PHE A 311 -5.15 16.58 -0.95
C PHE A 311 -6.40 16.24 -0.16
N GLY A 312 -6.71 16.98 0.91
CA GLY A 312 -7.82 16.67 1.81
C GLY A 312 -7.74 15.23 2.31
N MET A 313 -6.55 14.78 2.69
CA MET A 313 -6.29 13.41 3.15
C MET A 313 -6.38 13.32 4.67
N GLY A 314 -6.94 12.23 5.17
CA GLY A 314 -7.04 11.96 6.61
C GLY A 314 -5.98 10.97 7.12
N ARG A 315 -5.26 10.29 6.21
CA ARG A 315 -4.26 9.28 6.58
C ARG A 315 -3.02 9.35 5.68
N VAL A 316 -1.86 9.19 6.30
CA VAL A 316 -0.56 9.01 5.62
C VAL A 316 0.04 7.68 6.04
N ILE A 317 0.49 6.90 5.07
CA ILE A 317 1.22 5.66 5.28
C ILE A 317 2.66 5.89 4.83
N GLY A 318 3.58 5.99 5.80
CA GLY A 318 4.99 6.25 5.58
C GLY A 318 5.77 4.98 5.25
N TRP A 319 6.60 5.04 4.22
CA TRP A 319 7.56 3.99 3.89
C TRP A 319 8.96 4.43 4.32
N PHE A 320 9.40 3.99 5.51
CA PHE A 320 10.62 4.48 6.17
C PHE A 320 11.92 3.86 5.64
N ASN A 321 11.86 2.79 4.87
CA ASN A 321 13.03 2.15 4.28
C ASN A 321 12.83 1.84 2.78
N PRO A 322 12.63 2.86 1.93
CA PRO A 322 12.51 2.65 0.49
C PRO A 322 13.84 2.11 -0.07
N GLY A 323 13.77 0.93 -0.74
CA GLY A 323 14.95 0.24 -1.25
C GLY A 323 15.63 -0.72 -0.26
N GLY A 324 15.31 -0.65 1.04
CA GLY A 324 15.70 -1.66 2.02
C GLY A 324 17.16 -1.63 2.48
N MET A 325 17.91 -0.54 2.22
CA MET A 325 19.34 -0.46 2.57
C MET A 325 19.60 0.33 3.86
N VAL A 326 18.57 0.97 4.43
CA VAL A 326 18.70 1.67 5.72
C VAL A 326 18.81 0.64 6.84
N PRO A 327 19.82 0.73 7.74
CA PRO A 327 19.97 -0.15 8.88
C PRO A 327 18.74 -0.13 9.80
N HIS A 328 18.46 -1.27 10.44
CA HIS A 328 17.29 -1.45 11.31
C HIS A 328 17.19 -0.35 12.38
N GLU A 329 18.28 -0.09 13.10
CA GLU A 329 18.36 0.88 14.19
C GLU A 329 18.08 2.33 13.69
N ARG A 330 18.49 2.63 12.46
CA ARG A 330 18.23 3.94 11.84
C ARG A 330 16.76 4.09 11.45
N VAL A 331 16.14 3.02 10.96
CA VAL A 331 14.69 3.00 10.69
C VAL A 331 13.91 3.21 11.98
N MET A 332 14.27 2.48 13.05
CA MET A 332 13.64 2.60 14.37
C MET A 332 13.77 4.03 14.91
N HIS A 333 14.97 4.61 14.88
CA HIS A 333 15.20 5.99 15.32
C HIS A 333 14.38 7.00 14.52
N SER A 334 14.29 6.85 13.19
CA SER A 334 13.47 7.73 12.35
C SER A 334 11.98 7.62 12.69
N MET A 335 11.47 6.41 13.00
CA MET A 335 10.10 6.21 13.44
C MET A 335 9.83 6.88 14.80
N GLU A 336 10.74 6.72 15.75
CA GLU A 336 10.67 7.35 17.08
C GLU A 336 10.68 8.88 16.99
N LEU A 337 11.59 9.43 16.16
CA LEU A 337 11.69 10.87 15.94
C LEU A 337 10.42 11.42 15.26
N PHE A 338 9.87 10.70 14.29
CA PHE A 338 8.60 11.04 13.65
C PHE A 338 7.44 11.03 14.66
N ALA A 339 7.35 9.99 15.48
CA ALA A 339 6.31 9.86 16.48
C ALA A 339 6.39 10.96 17.55
N ALA A 340 7.59 11.28 18.02
CA ALA A 340 7.81 12.26 19.07
C ALA A 340 7.69 13.72 18.61
N LYS A 341 8.11 14.02 17.37
CA LYS A 341 8.28 15.39 16.89
C LYS A 341 7.33 15.81 15.76
N VAL A 342 6.74 14.84 15.03
CA VAL A 342 5.86 15.15 13.89
C VAL A 342 4.40 14.82 14.21
N MET A 343 4.10 13.61 14.69
CA MET A 343 2.73 13.17 14.94
C MET A 343 1.92 14.08 15.88
N PRO A 344 2.50 14.66 16.98
CA PRO A 344 1.74 15.52 17.89
C PRO A 344 1.13 16.76 17.22
N HIS A 345 1.70 17.26 16.14
CA HIS A 345 1.16 18.41 15.40
C HIS A 345 -0.14 18.12 14.64
N PHE A 346 -0.55 16.86 14.56
CA PHE A 346 -1.74 16.37 13.85
C PHE A 346 -2.75 15.65 14.75
N ALA A 347 -2.45 15.54 16.04
CA ALA A 347 -3.41 15.06 17.05
C ALA A 347 -4.58 16.05 17.12
N LYS A 348 -5.81 15.54 16.95
CA LYS A 348 -7.04 16.33 17.12
C LYS A 348 -7.60 16.12 18.51
#